data_13aa22c2798fe1d26a53c88092b288d4
#
_entry.id   13aa22c2798fe1d26a53c88092b288d4
#
_cell.length_a   1.000
_cell.length_b   1.000
_cell.length_c   1.000
_cell.angle_alpha   90.00
_cell.angle_beta   90.00
_cell.angle_gamma   90.00
#
_symmetry.space_group_name_H-M   'P 1'
#
loop_
_entity.id
_entity.type
_entity.pdbx_description
1 polymer ?
#
loop_
_entity_poly.entity_id
_entity_poly.type
_entity_poly.pdbx_seq_one_letter_code
_entity_poly.pdbx_strand_id
1 'polypeptide(L)'
;MRYRNLHNTDLQVSELGLGTWTLTTGWWGTYTDAEAEGIVRAAIARGINYIDTADAYGNGRGETVLAPILKEHPELIVGTKFGYDFYKNPERPRGQRELPQDMSPEFVRFACEQSLKRLGTDHIAIYQPHNPRVVTLMLDEHWETLERLKSEGKISSYGPSLGPAIGWRDEGIYANAVRKAPVTQMIYNVLEQDPGREFILAAERGPSYAGVAEAMEGQTNKRVCETSSAFESSFRAWKSNPGPQFLIRVTHSSGMLEGKYTIDTKFDESDHRSHRPRAWLVEGLQKVDRLLPLCRERGVSIGQLALLWLYAHPSIVSALPNIYDEEQIEEFAAASEHAPLNDDEMERIHEMYVRNFDVTPYVEEAVV
;
A
#
# COMPACT_ATOMS: atom_id res chain seq x y z
N MET A 1 10.43 -17.28 -4.91
CA MET A 1 9.68 -16.29 -4.08
C MET A 1 10.18 -16.34 -2.66
N ARG A 2 10.42 -15.19 -2.01
CA ARG A 2 10.75 -15.09 -0.59
C ARG A 2 9.51 -14.75 0.21
N TYR A 3 9.50 -15.14 1.51
CA TYR A 3 8.37 -14.92 2.41
C TYR A 3 8.85 -14.25 3.69
N ARG A 4 7.98 -13.44 4.31
CA ARG A 4 8.21 -12.73 5.58
C ARG A 4 7.13 -13.05 6.57
N ASN A 5 7.51 -13.21 7.83
CA ASN A 5 6.55 -13.44 8.90
C ASN A 5 5.76 -12.15 9.21
N LEU A 6 4.43 -12.25 9.24
CA LEU A 6 3.60 -11.20 9.80
C LEU A 6 3.58 -11.34 11.32
N HIS A 7 4.04 -10.30 12.01
CA HIS A 7 4.20 -10.31 13.47
C HIS A 7 2.89 -10.64 14.19
N ASN A 8 3.00 -11.37 15.31
CA ASN A 8 1.87 -11.80 16.13
C ASN A 8 0.86 -12.70 15.40
N THR A 9 1.30 -13.37 14.35
CA THR A 9 0.55 -14.39 13.60
C THR A 9 1.49 -15.50 13.15
N ASP A 10 0.93 -16.62 12.65
CA ASP A 10 1.69 -17.71 12.02
C ASP A 10 1.78 -17.54 10.49
N LEU A 11 1.42 -16.36 9.97
CA LEU A 11 1.35 -16.09 8.53
C LEU A 11 2.73 -15.78 7.96
N GLN A 12 3.10 -16.52 6.91
CA GLN A 12 4.27 -16.25 6.07
C GLN A 12 3.81 -15.63 4.75
N VAL A 13 3.99 -14.34 4.60
CA VAL A 13 3.49 -13.52 3.49
C VAL A 13 4.58 -13.39 2.42
N SER A 14 4.25 -13.61 1.16
CA SER A 14 5.19 -13.38 0.06
C SER A 14 5.61 -11.91 -0.03
N GLU A 15 6.91 -11.64 -0.26
CA GLU A 15 7.43 -10.26 -0.41
C GLU A 15 6.76 -9.50 -1.55
N LEU A 16 6.31 -10.24 -2.59
CA LEU A 16 5.47 -9.74 -3.66
C LEU A 16 4.04 -10.19 -3.40
N GLY A 17 3.10 -9.26 -3.36
CA GLY A 17 1.66 -9.52 -3.29
C GLY A 17 0.95 -9.05 -4.56
N LEU A 18 -0.27 -9.51 -4.75
CA LEU A 18 -1.14 -9.11 -5.85
C LEU A 18 -2.30 -8.26 -5.35
N GLY A 19 -2.44 -7.02 -5.86
CA GLY A 19 -3.62 -6.18 -5.63
C GLY A 19 -4.69 -6.38 -6.70
N THR A 20 -5.94 -6.57 -6.30
CA THR A 20 -7.06 -6.74 -7.25
C THR A 20 -7.65 -5.42 -7.76
N TRP A 21 -7.21 -4.28 -7.23
CA TRP A 21 -7.74 -2.97 -7.61
C TRP A 21 -7.71 -2.73 -9.13
N THR A 22 -6.57 -3.01 -9.76
CA THR A 22 -6.38 -2.88 -11.21
C THR A 22 -7.36 -3.74 -11.99
N LEU A 23 -7.58 -4.98 -11.54
CA LEU A 23 -8.35 -6.00 -12.26
C LEU A 23 -9.86 -5.82 -12.11
N THR A 24 -10.32 -5.16 -11.04
CA THR A 24 -11.75 -5.19 -10.68
C THR A 24 -12.44 -3.84 -10.62
N THR A 25 -11.70 -2.72 -10.69
CA THR A 25 -12.29 -1.38 -10.58
C THR A 25 -12.56 -0.69 -11.93
N GLY A 26 -11.83 -1.09 -12.99
CA GLY A 26 -11.90 -0.45 -14.32
C GLY A 26 -11.28 0.95 -14.39
N TRP A 27 -10.42 1.30 -13.41
CA TRP A 27 -9.66 2.56 -13.43
C TRP A 27 -8.32 2.44 -14.15
N TRP A 28 -7.92 1.22 -14.47
CA TRP A 28 -6.64 0.88 -15.12
C TRP A 28 -6.84 -0.11 -16.27
N GLY A 29 -7.94 0.00 -16.96
CA GLY A 29 -8.38 -0.95 -17.98
C GLY A 29 -9.60 -1.74 -17.53
N THR A 30 -10.16 -2.51 -18.45
CA THR A 30 -11.35 -3.33 -18.20
C THR A 30 -10.99 -4.79 -18.35
N TYR A 31 -11.30 -5.59 -17.33
CA TYR A 31 -11.07 -7.03 -17.28
C TYR A 31 -12.38 -7.76 -17.03
N THR A 32 -12.58 -8.87 -17.69
CA THR A 32 -13.61 -9.85 -17.34
C THR A 32 -13.22 -10.57 -16.05
N ASP A 33 -14.17 -11.25 -15.39
CA ASP A 33 -13.86 -12.05 -14.20
C ASP A 33 -12.88 -13.19 -14.55
N ALA A 34 -13.03 -13.82 -15.70
CA ALA A 34 -12.13 -14.88 -16.15
C ALA A 34 -10.68 -14.40 -16.37
N GLU A 35 -10.50 -13.21 -16.94
CA GLU A 35 -9.16 -12.60 -17.09
C GLU A 35 -8.55 -12.25 -15.73
N ALA A 36 -9.33 -11.66 -14.83
CA ALA A 36 -8.90 -11.36 -13.47
C ALA A 36 -8.49 -12.62 -12.70
N GLU A 37 -9.32 -13.68 -12.75
CA GLU A 37 -9.01 -15.00 -12.18
C GLU A 37 -7.75 -15.61 -12.79
N GLY A 38 -7.56 -15.51 -14.11
CA GLY A 38 -6.37 -16.00 -14.81
C GLY A 38 -5.08 -15.36 -14.29
N ILE A 39 -5.09 -14.03 -14.12
CA ILE A 39 -3.95 -13.28 -13.57
C ILE A 39 -3.67 -13.69 -12.11
N VAL A 40 -4.70 -13.85 -11.27
CA VAL A 40 -4.53 -14.32 -9.89
C VAL A 40 -3.92 -15.72 -9.85
N ARG A 41 -4.40 -16.65 -10.69
CA ARG A 41 -3.85 -18.02 -10.78
C ARG A 41 -2.41 -18.04 -11.27
N ALA A 42 -2.05 -17.20 -12.24
CA ALA A 42 -0.69 -17.05 -12.70
C ALA A 42 0.24 -16.54 -11.58
N ALA A 43 -0.23 -15.59 -10.77
CA ALA A 43 0.49 -15.09 -9.61
C ALA A 43 0.73 -16.20 -8.56
N ILE A 44 -0.29 -16.99 -8.24
CA ILE A 44 -0.17 -18.14 -7.34
C ILE A 44 0.86 -19.15 -7.85
N ALA A 45 0.85 -19.45 -9.15
CA ALA A 45 1.82 -20.36 -9.77
C ALA A 45 3.29 -19.89 -9.64
N ARG A 46 3.50 -18.58 -9.42
CA ARG A 46 4.83 -17.97 -9.14
C ARG A 46 5.14 -17.86 -7.65
N GLY A 47 4.29 -18.42 -6.79
CA GLY A 47 4.48 -18.45 -5.34
C GLY A 47 4.00 -17.20 -4.63
N ILE A 48 3.23 -16.33 -5.28
CA ILE A 48 2.55 -15.22 -4.61
C ILE A 48 1.40 -15.82 -3.80
N ASN A 49 1.43 -15.64 -2.48
CA ASN A 49 0.40 -16.14 -1.59
C ASN A 49 -0.41 -15.04 -0.90
N TYR A 50 -0.05 -13.76 -1.09
CA TYR A 50 -0.77 -12.63 -0.54
C TYR A 50 -1.57 -11.90 -1.61
N ILE A 51 -2.90 -11.85 -1.41
CA ILE A 51 -3.83 -11.15 -2.30
C ILE A 51 -4.49 -10.01 -1.53
N ASP A 52 -4.32 -8.79 -2.02
CA ASP A 52 -4.94 -7.58 -1.46
C ASP A 52 -6.16 -7.16 -2.27
N THR A 53 -7.29 -7.02 -1.60
CA THR A 53 -8.55 -6.57 -2.19
C THR A 53 -9.24 -5.52 -1.30
N ALA A 54 -10.47 -5.17 -1.60
CA ALA A 54 -11.36 -4.37 -0.76
C ALA A 54 -12.83 -4.64 -1.11
N ASP A 55 -13.70 -4.47 -0.12
CA ASP A 55 -15.15 -4.58 -0.30
C ASP A 55 -15.68 -3.57 -1.34
N ALA A 56 -15.10 -2.36 -1.37
CA ALA A 56 -15.49 -1.30 -2.30
C ALA A 56 -14.93 -1.47 -3.73
N TYR A 57 -13.98 -2.39 -3.97
CA TYR A 57 -13.43 -2.60 -5.30
C TYR A 57 -14.48 -3.24 -6.22
N GLY A 58 -14.95 -2.43 -7.19
CA GLY A 58 -16.04 -2.84 -8.07
C GLY A 58 -17.32 -3.19 -7.32
N ASN A 59 -17.58 -2.57 -6.15
CA ASN A 59 -18.73 -2.82 -5.29
C ASN A 59 -18.86 -4.31 -4.91
N GLY A 60 -17.79 -4.87 -4.37
CA GLY A 60 -17.71 -6.28 -3.96
C GLY A 60 -17.11 -7.22 -4.99
N ARG A 61 -16.95 -6.79 -6.25
CA ARG A 61 -16.40 -7.63 -7.32
C ARG A 61 -14.98 -8.11 -6.99
N GLY A 62 -14.15 -7.23 -6.38
CA GLY A 62 -12.78 -7.57 -5.99
C GLY A 62 -12.69 -8.80 -5.07
N GLU A 63 -13.67 -8.97 -4.19
CA GLU A 63 -13.76 -10.14 -3.31
C GLU A 63 -14.43 -11.33 -4.00
N THR A 64 -15.50 -11.08 -4.77
CA THR A 64 -16.28 -12.16 -5.43
C THR A 64 -15.44 -12.95 -6.44
N VAL A 65 -14.56 -12.27 -7.20
CA VAL A 65 -13.64 -12.91 -8.15
C VAL A 65 -12.66 -13.87 -7.45
N LEU A 66 -12.34 -13.63 -6.17
CA LEU A 66 -11.45 -14.50 -5.41
C LEU A 66 -12.12 -15.77 -4.87
N ALA A 67 -13.45 -15.81 -4.74
CA ALA A 67 -14.16 -16.91 -4.11
C ALA A 67 -13.87 -18.30 -4.73
N PRO A 68 -13.91 -18.50 -6.07
CA PRO A 68 -13.57 -19.79 -6.66
C PRO A 68 -12.10 -20.18 -6.42
N ILE A 69 -11.21 -19.19 -6.41
CA ILE A 69 -9.77 -19.40 -6.20
C ILE A 69 -9.51 -19.82 -4.76
N LEU A 70 -10.12 -19.16 -3.78
CA LEU A 70 -9.98 -19.50 -2.36
C LEU A 70 -10.51 -20.87 -2.00
N LYS A 71 -11.52 -21.34 -2.72
CA LYS A 71 -12.02 -22.72 -2.57
C LYS A 71 -10.98 -23.76 -3.00
N GLU A 72 -10.17 -23.45 -4.01
CA GLU A 72 -9.11 -24.31 -4.53
C GLU A 72 -7.81 -24.15 -3.76
N HIS A 73 -7.54 -22.94 -3.26
CA HIS A 73 -6.33 -22.49 -2.55
C HIS A 73 -6.66 -21.88 -1.19
N PRO A 74 -7.15 -22.67 -0.23
CA PRO A 74 -7.52 -22.17 1.12
C PRO A 74 -6.31 -21.66 1.93
N GLU A 75 -5.09 -21.96 1.51
CA GLU A 75 -3.84 -21.49 2.10
C GLU A 75 -3.50 -20.04 1.78
N LEU A 76 -4.20 -19.40 0.83
CA LEU A 76 -3.94 -18.02 0.44
C LEU A 76 -4.22 -17.04 1.58
N ILE A 77 -3.36 -16.07 1.69
CA ILE A 77 -3.47 -14.97 2.64
C ILE A 77 -4.22 -13.84 1.97
N VAL A 78 -5.47 -13.58 2.39
CA VAL A 78 -6.28 -12.50 1.83
C VAL A 78 -6.34 -11.32 2.79
N GLY A 79 -5.94 -10.15 2.29
CA GLY A 79 -6.21 -8.87 2.90
C GLY A 79 -7.40 -8.18 2.22
N THR A 80 -8.40 -7.74 2.99
CA THR A 80 -9.48 -6.92 2.46
C THR A 80 -9.71 -5.68 3.32
N LYS A 81 -10.50 -4.75 2.81
CA LYS A 81 -10.70 -3.44 3.42
C LYS A 81 -12.18 -3.14 3.54
N PHE A 82 -12.52 -2.25 4.49
CA PHE A 82 -13.88 -1.82 4.80
C PHE A 82 -13.94 -0.32 5.11
N GLY A 83 -15.14 0.21 5.16
CA GLY A 83 -15.37 1.58 5.62
C GLY A 83 -16.09 2.45 4.62
N TYR A 84 -16.02 2.16 3.32
CA TYR A 84 -16.81 2.85 2.32
C TYR A 84 -18.21 2.23 2.21
N ASP A 85 -19.25 3.03 2.53
CA ASP A 85 -20.64 2.57 2.48
C ASP A 85 -21.22 2.62 1.06
N PHE A 86 -20.74 1.69 0.22
CA PHE A 86 -21.33 1.48 -1.10
C PHE A 86 -22.64 0.67 -1.03
N TYR A 87 -22.93 0.04 0.08
CA TYR A 87 -24.13 -0.81 0.26
C TYR A 87 -25.41 -0.01 0.19
N LYS A 88 -25.42 1.24 0.68
CA LYS A 88 -26.59 2.13 0.60
C LYS A 88 -26.76 2.77 -0.79
N ASN A 89 -25.70 2.85 -1.58
CA ASN A 89 -25.71 3.52 -2.88
C ASN A 89 -24.93 2.70 -3.94
N PRO A 90 -25.35 1.48 -4.26
CA PRO A 90 -24.63 0.59 -5.17
C PRO A 90 -24.57 1.13 -6.61
N GLU A 91 -25.55 1.93 -7.01
CA GLU A 91 -25.71 2.54 -8.35
C GLU A 91 -24.90 3.83 -8.52
N ARG A 92 -24.18 4.28 -7.49
CA ARG A 92 -23.47 5.56 -7.57
C ARG A 92 -22.40 5.48 -8.66
N PRO A 93 -22.45 6.37 -9.67
CA PRO A 93 -21.48 6.35 -10.75
C PRO A 93 -20.08 6.62 -10.18
N ARG A 94 -19.08 5.94 -10.75
CA ARG A 94 -17.69 6.23 -10.48
C ARG A 94 -17.43 7.70 -10.71
N GLY A 95 -16.84 8.33 -9.72
CA GLY A 95 -16.45 9.72 -9.80
C GLY A 95 -15.26 9.96 -8.88
N GLN A 96 -14.60 11.11 -9.05
CA GLN A 96 -13.44 11.49 -8.23
C GLN A 96 -13.80 11.79 -6.75
N ARG A 97 -15.09 11.77 -6.39
CA ARG A 97 -15.52 11.98 -5.01
C ARG A 97 -15.44 10.69 -4.24
N GLU A 98 -14.76 10.74 -3.13
CA GLU A 98 -14.72 9.67 -2.14
C GLU A 98 -16.15 9.25 -1.74
N LEU A 99 -16.35 7.94 -1.62
CA LEU A 99 -17.61 7.40 -1.11
C LEU A 99 -17.79 7.81 0.37
N PRO A 100 -19.04 7.93 0.86
CA PRO A 100 -19.27 8.11 2.29
C PRO A 100 -18.62 6.97 3.08
N GLN A 101 -18.00 7.33 4.20
CA GLN A 101 -17.41 6.35 5.12
C GLN A 101 -18.34 6.12 6.31
N ASP A 102 -18.46 4.85 6.70
CA ASP A 102 -19.05 4.42 7.97
C ASP A 102 -18.06 3.49 8.65
N MET A 103 -17.53 3.92 9.79
CA MET A 103 -16.54 3.18 10.57
C MET A 103 -17.11 2.82 11.96
N SER A 104 -18.46 2.88 12.12
CA SER A 104 -19.11 2.47 13.34
C SER A 104 -18.90 0.98 13.63
N PRO A 105 -18.91 0.56 14.89
CA PRO A 105 -18.78 -0.85 15.26
C PRO A 105 -19.77 -1.78 14.55
N GLU A 106 -20.99 -1.33 14.37
CA GLU A 106 -22.06 -2.05 13.67
C GLU A 106 -21.71 -2.24 12.19
N PHE A 107 -21.25 -1.18 11.53
CA PHE A 107 -20.87 -1.24 10.11
C PHE A 107 -19.62 -2.08 9.91
N VAL A 108 -18.60 -1.93 10.76
CA VAL A 108 -17.36 -2.75 10.68
C VAL A 108 -17.68 -4.23 10.75
N ARG A 109 -18.55 -4.64 11.68
CA ARG A 109 -18.99 -6.03 11.81
C ARG A 109 -19.82 -6.49 10.59
N PHE A 110 -20.77 -5.67 10.17
CA PHE A 110 -21.59 -5.94 8.99
C PHE A 110 -20.72 -6.11 7.74
N ALA A 111 -19.80 -5.19 7.47
CA ALA A 111 -18.91 -5.25 6.32
C ALA A 111 -18.02 -6.52 6.35
N CYS A 112 -17.51 -6.90 7.53
CA CYS A 112 -16.77 -8.15 7.72
C CYS A 112 -17.57 -9.36 7.29
N GLU A 113 -18.81 -9.50 7.76
CA GLU A 113 -19.69 -10.61 7.40
C GLU A 113 -19.99 -10.64 5.90
N GLN A 114 -20.18 -9.45 5.28
CA GLN A 114 -20.39 -9.38 3.83
C GLN A 114 -19.12 -9.76 3.06
N SER A 115 -17.95 -9.39 3.53
CA SER A 115 -16.66 -9.78 2.92
C SER A 115 -16.43 -11.28 3.01
N LEU A 116 -16.62 -11.89 4.19
CA LEU A 116 -16.56 -13.34 4.38
C LEU A 116 -17.50 -14.10 3.43
N LYS A 117 -18.73 -13.60 3.28
CA LYS A 117 -19.71 -14.18 2.35
C LYS A 117 -19.27 -14.08 0.90
N ARG A 118 -18.76 -12.93 0.44
CA ARG A 118 -18.30 -12.74 -0.95
C ARG A 118 -17.05 -13.55 -1.26
N LEU A 119 -16.12 -13.64 -0.32
CA LEU A 119 -14.89 -14.43 -0.42
C LEU A 119 -15.17 -15.95 -0.32
N GLY A 120 -16.34 -16.35 0.23
CA GLY A 120 -16.68 -17.76 0.43
C GLY A 120 -15.82 -18.46 1.49
N THR A 121 -15.34 -17.72 2.49
CA THR A 121 -14.51 -18.18 3.59
C THR A 121 -15.08 -17.74 4.93
N ASP A 122 -14.64 -18.36 6.01
CA ASP A 122 -14.95 -17.98 7.40
C ASP A 122 -13.86 -17.13 8.05
N HIS A 123 -12.77 -16.87 7.32
CA HIS A 123 -11.60 -16.17 7.85
C HIS A 123 -10.98 -15.20 6.84
N ILE A 124 -10.59 -14.01 7.31
CA ILE A 124 -9.81 -12.99 6.60
C ILE A 124 -8.47 -12.83 7.29
N ALA A 125 -7.37 -12.94 6.57
CA ALA A 125 -6.04 -12.84 7.16
C ALA A 125 -5.72 -11.42 7.65
N ILE A 126 -6.01 -10.38 6.84
CA ILE A 126 -5.73 -8.97 7.20
C ILE A 126 -6.98 -8.13 6.89
N TYR A 127 -7.58 -7.52 7.92
CA TYR A 127 -8.79 -6.70 7.77
C TYR A 127 -8.49 -5.23 8.07
N GLN A 128 -8.75 -4.33 7.11
CA GLN A 128 -8.18 -3.00 7.11
C GLN A 128 -9.24 -1.90 6.99
N PRO A 129 -9.32 -0.91 7.93
CA PRO A 129 -10.07 0.32 7.67
C PRO A 129 -9.48 1.03 6.45
N HIS A 130 -10.32 1.30 5.45
CA HIS A 130 -9.92 1.85 4.16
C HIS A 130 -9.88 3.36 4.20
N ASN A 131 -8.70 3.95 4.10
CA ASN A 131 -8.47 5.39 4.18
C ASN A 131 -9.11 6.05 5.43
N PRO A 132 -8.96 5.50 6.64
CA PRO A 132 -9.60 6.05 7.82
C PRO A 132 -9.08 7.45 8.11
N ARG A 133 -9.92 8.30 8.70
CA ARG A 133 -9.50 9.61 9.20
C ARG A 133 -8.96 9.48 10.62
N VAL A 134 -8.11 10.41 11.03
CA VAL A 134 -7.52 10.41 12.38
C VAL A 134 -8.58 10.35 13.47
N VAL A 135 -9.71 11.03 13.28
CA VAL A 135 -10.85 11.02 14.24
C VAL A 135 -11.41 9.61 14.44
N THR A 136 -11.46 8.77 13.41
CA THR A 136 -11.86 7.36 13.52
C THR A 136 -10.83 6.57 14.31
N LEU A 137 -9.55 6.75 14.00
CA LEU A 137 -8.46 6.04 14.68
C LEU A 137 -8.35 6.43 16.17
N MET A 138 -8.87 7.59 16.57
CA MET A 138 -8.94 8.02 17.97
C MET A 138 -10.01 7.27 18.78
N LEU A 139 -11.01 6.67 18.15
CA LEU A 139 -12.12 6.01 18.85
C LEU A 139 -11.69 4.62 19.36
N ASP A 140 -11.79 4.39 20.66
CA ASP A 140 -11.45 3.09 21.25
C ASP A 140 -12.36 1.98 20.74
N GLU A 141 -13.66 2.26 20.60
CA GLU A 141 -14.67 1.31 20.12
C GLU A 141 -14.35 0.72 18.74
N HIS A 142 -13.67 1.49 17.87
CA HIS A 142 -13.22 1.02 16.56
C HIS A 142 -12.20 -0.12 16.71
N TRP A 143 -11.18 0.08 17.57
CA TRP A 143 -10.12 -0.91 17.82
C TRP A 143 -10.64 -2.11 18.61
N GLU A 144 -11.50 -1.88 19.61
CA GLU A 144 -12.16 -2.96 20.35
C GLU A 144 -12.99 -3.86 19.45
N THR A 145 -13.62 -3.30 18.40
CA THR A 145 -14.39 -4.06 17.43
C THR A 145 -13.48 -4.97 16.60
N LEU A 146 -12.32 -4.47 16.15
CA LEU A 146 -11.32 -5.27 15.45
C LEU A 146 -10.75 -6.38 16.33
N GLU A 147 -10.44 -6.09 17.60
CA GLU A 147 -10.00 -7.11 18.56
C GLU A 147 -11.06 -8.19 18.80
N ARG A 148 -12.35 -7.82 18.86
CA ARG A 148 -13.43 -8.81 18.98
C ARG A 148 -13.51 -9.70 17.73
N LEU A 149 -13.44 -9.14 16.53
CA LEU A 149 -13.42 -9.93 15.30
C LEU A 149 -12.24 -10.92 15.28
N LYS A 150 -11.07 -10.46 15.77
CA LYS A 150 -9.89 -11.33 15.93
C LYS A 150 -10.11 -12.43 16.96
N SER A 151 -10.67 -12.11 18.12
CA SER A 151 -10.97 -13.10 19.18
C SER A 151 -12.05 -14.11 18.75
N GLU A 152 -12.96 -13.72 17.86
CA GLU A 152 -13.95 -14.59 17.25
C GLU A 152 -13.36 -15.49 16.14
N GLY A 153 -12.08 -15.31 15.79
CA GLY A 153 -11.41 -16.07 14.74
C GLY A 153 -11.77 -15.64 13.32
N LYS A 154 -12.49 -14.53 13.14
CA LYS A 154 -12.89 -14.02 11.83
C LYS A 154 -11.75 -13.32 11.09
N ILE A 155 -10.79 -12.78 11.82
CA ILE A 155 -9.60 -12.13 11.25
C ILE A 155 -8.35 -12.55 12.02
N SER A 156 -7.17 -12.60 11.34
CA SER A 156 -5.88 -12.87 12.01
C SER A 156 -5.19 -11.58 12.45
N SER A 157 -5.21 -10.55 11.62
CA SER A 157 -4.54 -9.29 11.86
C SER A 157 -5.36 -8.13 11.31
N TYR A 158 -5.04 -6.92 11.75
CA TYR A 158 -5.71 -5.71 11.31
C TYR A 158 -4.79 -4.49 11.39
N GLY A 159 -5.19 -3.42 10.73
CA GLY A 159 -4.54 -2.12 10.75
C GLY A 159 -4.91 -1.30 9.52
N PRO A 160 -4.68 0.01 9.51
CA PRO A 160 -5.22 0.87 8.48
C PRO A 160 -4.55 0.67 7.12
N SER A 161 -5.36 0.77 6.07
CA SER A 161 -4.88 1.14 4.74
C SER A 161 -4.97 2.66 4.63
N LEU A 162 -3.83 3.34 4.76
CA LEU A 162 -3.75 4.81 4.78
C LEU A 162 -4.15 5.39 3.41
N GLY A 163 -4.64 6.60 3.41
CA GLY A 163 -5.11 7.29 2.21
C GLY A 163 -4.04 7.49 1.14
N PRO A 164 -4.47 7.87 -0.09
CA PRO A 164 -3.57 8.03 -1.22
C PRO A 164 -2.78 9.34 -1.19
N ALA A 165 -3.15 10.30 -0.35
CA ALA A 165 -2.56 11.63 -0.38
C ALA A 165 -1.32 11.72 0.49
N ILE A 166 -0.32 12.46 0.01
CA ILE A 166 0.70 13.08 0.86
C ILE A 166 -0.05 13.98 1.85
N GLY A 167 0.09 13.72 3.15
CA GLY A 167 -0.62 14.45 4.21
C GLY A 167 -1.44 13.58 5.16
N TRP A 168 -1.51 12.28 4.94
CA TRP A 168 -2.09 11.31 5.89
C TRP A 168 -1.06 10.85 6.93
N ARG A 169 -0.16 11.75 7.26
CA ARG A 169 0.90 11.53 8.22
C ARG A 169 0.34 11.31 9.62
N ASP A 170 -0.64 12.13 10.02
CA ASP A 170 -1.23 12.07 11.35
C ASP A 170 -1.96 10.74 11.60
N GLU A 171 -2.68 10.23 10.60
CA GLU A 171 -3.31 8.91 10.64
C GLU A 171 -2.27 7.80 10.82
N GLY A 172 -1.17 7.84 10.06
CA GLY A 172 -0.09 6.86 10.15
C GLY A 172 0.61 6.91 11.51
N ILE A 173 0.93 8.09 12.01
CA ILE A 173 1.54 8.25 13.33
C ILE A 173 0.59 7.74 14.41
N TYR A 174 -0.68 8.13 14.36
CA TYR A 174 -1.66 7.72 15.37
C TYR A 174 -1.85 6.20 15.38
N ALA A 175 -2.01 5.58 14.20
CA ALA A 175 -2.16 4.13 14.08
C ALA A 175 -0.93 3.39 14.61
N ASN A 176 0.26 3.80 14.19
CA ASN A 176 1.48 3.05 14.48
C ASN A 176 2.02 3.33 15.89
N ALA A 177 2.08 4.58 16.32
CA ALA A 177 2.69 4.97 17.59
C ALA A 177 1.71 4.88 18.78
N VAL A 178 0.46 5.33 18.59
CA VAL A 178 -0.53 5.37 19.68
C VAL A 178 -1.28 4.05 19.78
N ARG A 179 -1.85 3.59 18.66
CA ARG A 179 -2.67 2.37 18.62
C ARG A 179 -1.86 1.09 18.47
N LYS A 180 -0.58 1.20 18.05
CA LYS A 180 0.32 0.06 17.85
C LYS A 180 -0.31 -0.97 16.89
N ALA A 181 -0.90 -0.47 15.81
CA ALA A 181 -1.51 -1.32 14.81
C ALA A 181 -0.52 -2.39 14.33
N PRO A 182 -0.91 -3.67 14.29
CA PRO A 182 -0.01 -4.77 13.91
C PRO A 182 0.58 -4.60 12.52
N VAL A 183 -0.22 -4.07 11.59
CA VAL A 183 0.18 -3.84 10.19
C VAL A 183 -0.46 -2.56 9.67
N THR A 184 0.28 -1.84 8.82
CA THR A 184 -0.23 -0.63 8.15
C THR A 184 0.06 -0.72 6.67
N GLN A 185 -0.96 -0.53 5.83
CA GLN A 185 -0.77 -0.41 4.39
C GLN A 185 -0.61 1.07 4.01
N MET A 186 0.39 1.38 3.19
CA MET A 186 0.68 2.76 2.79
C MET A 186 1.29 2.85 1.40
N ILE A 187 1.30 4.06 0.83
CA ILE A 187 2.09 4.37 -0.36
C ILE A 187 3.54 4.58 0.07
N TYR A 188 4.45 3.87 -0.58
CA TYR A 188 5.88 4.06 -0.41
C TYR A 188 6.62 3.49 -1.62
N ASN A 189 7.46 4.29 -2.25
CA ASN A 189 8.28 3.85 -3.37
C ASN A 189 9.49 4.78 -3.54
N VAL A 190 10.40 4.42 -4.42
CA VAL A 190 11.66 5.15 -4.63
C VAL A 190 11.46 6.64 -4.91
N LEU A 191 10.34 7.01 -5.58
CA LEU A 191 10.05 8.39 -5.99
C LEU A 191 9.14 9.16 -5.02
N GLU A 192 8.37 8.41 -4.18
CA GLU A 192 7.37 8.96 -3.27
C GLU A 192 7.59 8.34 -1.87
N GLN A 193 8.50 8.92 -1.09
CA GLN A 193 8.91 8.35 0.19
C GLN A 193 8.17 8.92 1.40
N ASP A 194 7.73 10.17 1.33
CA ASP A 194 7.06 10.82 2.45
C ASP A 194 5.53 10.61 2.42
N PRO A 195 4.86 10.43 3.58
CA PRO A 195 5.39 10.33 4.93
C PRO A 195 5.89 8.92 5.31
N GLY A 196 5.81 7.92 4.43
CA GLY A 196 6.13 6.52 4.70
C GLY A 196 7.55 6.32 5.24
N ARG A 197 8.51 7.13 4.77
CA ARG A 197 9.90 7.10 5.23
C ARG A 197 10.02 7.31 6.74
N GLU A 198 9.24 8.22 7.32
CA GLU A 198 9.25 8.45 8.77
C GLU A 198 8.82 7.17 9.51
N PHE A 199 7.81 6.48 9.02
CA PHE A 199 7.28 5.26 9.64
C PHE A 199 8.28 4.10 9.53
N ILE A 200 8.90 3.93 8.37
CA ILE A 200 9.93 2.92 8.14
C ILE A 200 11.12 3.15 9.08
N LEU A 201 11.66 4.37 9.11
CA LEU A 201 12.79 4.71 9.97
C LEU A 201 12.46 4.53 11.46
N ALA A 202 11.25 4.90 11.88
CA ALA A 202 10.82 4.70 13.25
C ALA A 202 10.70 3.22 13.61
N ALA A 203 10.18 2.38 12.71
CA ALA A 203 10.06 0.95 12.91
C ALA A 203 11.43 0.23 13.00
N GLU A 204 12.39 0.64 12.17
CA GLU A 204 13.66 -0.05 12.02
C GLU A 204 14.76 0.48 12.97
N ARG A 205 14.81 1.78 13.21
CA ARG A 205 15.88 2.44 13.99
C ARG A 205 15.40 2.93 15.36
N GLY A 206 14.11 2.87 15.62
CA GLY A 206 13.47 3.39 16.83
C GLY A 206 13.25 4.91 16.78
N PRO A 207 12.44 5.45 17.71
CA PRO A 207 11.94 6.83 17.70
C PRO A 207 13.01 7.90 18.02
N SER A 208 14.22 7.50 18.38
CA SER A 208 15.34 8.44 18.71
C SER A 208 16.10 8.94 17.47
N TYR A 209 15.63 8.61 16.26
CA TYR A 209 16.23 9.19 15.06
C TYR A 209 15.82 10.67 14.97
N ALA A 210 16.78 11.56 15.17
CA ALA A 210 16.60 13.01 15.37
C ALA A 210 15.79 13.72 14.26
N GLY A 211 15.80 13.20 13.01
CA GLY A 211 15.02 13.74 11.91
C GLY A 211 13.50 13.62 12.06
N VAL A 212 13.02 12.62 12.80
CA VAL A 212 11.57 12.44 13.04
C VAL A 212 11.08 13.39 14.12
N ALA A 213 11.90 13.68 15.13
CA ALA A 213 11.55 14.62 16.20
C ALA A 213 11.51 16.07 15.71
N GLU A 214 12.45 16.50 14.86
CA GLU A 214 12.48 17.85 14.29
C GLU A 214 11.38 18.08 13.25
N ALA A 215 11.03 17.08 12.44
CA ALA A 215 9.92 17.17 11.51
C ALA A 215 8.55 17.28 12.23
N MET A 216 8.44 16.74 13.44
CA MET A 216 7.23 16.83 14.26
C MET A 216 7.03 18.22 14.88
N GLU A 217 8.08 18.98 15.17
CA GLU A 217 7.98 20.32 15.76
C GLU A 217 7.54 21.40 14.76
N GLY A 218 7.75 21.19 13.46
CA GLY A 218 7.51 22.21 12.43
C GLY A 218 6.15 22.23 11.75
N GLN A 219 5.35 21.15 11.80
CA GLN A 219 4.16 20.97 10.95
C GLN A 219 2.88 20.50 11.65
N THR A 220 2.81 20.49 12.97
CA THR A 220 1.60 20.05 13.69
C THR A 220 0.45 21.01 13.50
N ASN A 221 -0.62 20.52 12.88
CA ASN A 221 -1.91 21.19 12.84
C ASN A 221 -2.41 21.36 14.30
N LYS A 222 -2.73 22.59 14.74
CA LYS A 222 -3.06 22.96 16.13
C LYS A 222 -4.12 22.08 16.83
N ARG A 223 -4.90 21.28 16.09
CA ARG A 223 -5.91 20.36 16.64
C ARG A 223 -5.35 19.04 17.20
N VAL A 224 -4.16 18.63 16.78
CA VAL A 224 -3.49 17.42 17.27
C VAL A 224 -2.57 17.75 18.47
N CYS A 225 -2.22 19.01 18.65
CA CYS A 225 -1.27 19.48 19.66
C CYS A 225 -1.78 19.36 21.11
N GLU A 226 -3.09 19.24 21.36
CA GLU A 226 -3.63 19.02 22.72
C GLU A 226 -3.43 17.57 23.22
N THR A 227 -3.05 16.66 22.33
CA THR A 227 -2.67 15.26 22.67
C THR A 227 -1.14 15.04 22.69
N SER A 228 -0.34 16.09 22.59
CA SER A 228 1.09 16.01 22.29
C SER A 228 1.91 15.24 23.35
N SER A 229 1.58 15.31 24.63
CA SER A 229 2.38 14.62 25.65
C SER A 229 2.15 13.10 25.69
N ALA A 230 0.91 12.65 25.46
CA ALA A 230 0.57 11.23 25.33
C ALA A 230 1.13 10.67 24.03
N PHE A 231 1.12 11.47 22.97
CA PHE A 231 1.65 11.16 21.65
C PHE A 231 3.18 10.98 21.68
N GLU A 232 3.94 11.94 22.24
CA GLU A 232 5.38 11.84 22.41
C GLU A 232 5.79 10.65 23.29
N SER A 233 5.05 10.40 24.39
CA SER A 233 5.34 9.28 25.28
C SER A 233 5.06 7.93 24.61
N SER A 234 4.02 7.82 23.81
CA SER A 234 3.68 6.60 23.04
C SER A 234 4.69 6.33 21.93
N PHE A 235 5.15 7.39 21.23
CA PHE A 235 6.18 7.28 20.22
C PHE A 235 7.53 6.88 20.82
N ARG A 236 7.88 7.36 22.02
CA ARG A 236 9.07 6.94 22.78
C ARG A 236 8.97 5.50 23.32
N ALA A 237 7.74 5.04 23.63
CA ALA A 237 7.49 3.67 24.11
C ALA A 237 7.54 2.62 22.99
N TRP A 238 7.67 3.00 21.75
CA TRP A 238 7.77 2.10 20.59
C TRP A 238 8.99 1.14 20.64
N LYS A 239 9.91 1.33 21.56
CA LYS A 239 11.16 0.56 21.74
C LYS A 239 11.00 -0.89 22.22
N SER A 240 9.82 -1.37 22.60
CA SER A 240 9.73 -2.58 23.42
C SER A 240 9.03 -3.79 22.78
N ASN A 241 8.69 -3.75 21.48
CA ASN A 241 8.07 -4.89 20.78
C ASN A 241 8.48 -4.84 19.29
N PRO A 242 8.39 -5.94 18.51
CA PRO A 242 8.61 -5.80 17.10
C PRO A 242 7.73 -4.62 16.61
N GLY A 243 8.38 -3.64 15.94
CA GLY A 243 7.71 -2.45 15.44
C GLY A 243 6.57 -2.80 14.47
N PRO A 244 5.75 -1.84 14.04
CA PRO A 244 4.74 -2.09 13.03
C PRO A 244 5.38 -2.62 11.76
N GLN A 245 4.62 -3.42 11.05
CA GLN A 245 4.99 -3.89 9.73
C GLN A 245 4.15 -3.21 8.66
N PHE A 246 4.69 -3.15 7.46
CA PHE A 246 4.08 -2.40 6.37
C PHE A 246 3.79 -3.27 5.16
N LEU A 247 2.60 -3.04 4.58
CA LEU A 247 2.21 -3.47 3.26
C LEU A 247 2.31 -2.26 2.33
N ILE A 248 3.05 -2.38 1.24
CA ILE A 248 3.34 -1.24 0.39
C ILE A 248 2.53 -1.32 -0.90
N ARG A 249 1.72 -0.31 -1.16
CA ARG A 249 1.01 -0.14 -2.43
C ARG A 249 1.60 1.00 -3.26
N VAL A 250 1.25 1.06 -4.55
CA VAL A 250 1.78 2.03 -5.51
C VAL A 250 3.31 1.96 -5.62
N THR A 251 3.85 0.76 -5.54
CA THR A 251 5.29 0.46 -5.52
C THR A 251 6.05 1.02 -6.71
N HIS A 252 5.39 1.12 -7.87
CA HIS A 252 5.94 1.64 -9.12
C HIS A 252 5.50 3.06 -9.46
N SER A 253 5.06 3.87 -8.46
CA SER A 253 4.69 5.27 -8.65
C SER A 253 3.73 5.47 -9.82
N SER A 254 2.57 4.80 -9.77
CA SER A 254 1.56 4.85 -10.85
C SER A 254 2.10 4.45 -12.24
N GLY A 255 3.00 3.46 -12.30
CA GLY A 255 3.60 2.94 -13.53
C GLY A 255 4.89 3.63 -13.98
N MET A 256 5.31 4.71 -13.31
CA MET A 256 6.54 5.44 -13.66
C MET A 256 7.79 4.55 -13.60
N LEU A 257 7.84 3.63 -12.65
CA LEU A 257 8.94 2.68 -12.44
C LEU A 257 8.69 1.33 -13.13
N GLU A 258 7.83 1.25 -14.15
CA GLU A 258 7.64 0.04 -14.97
C GLU A 258 8.47 0.05 -16.26
N GLY A 259 9.14 1.17 -16.57
CA GLY A 259 9.97 1.30 -17.77
C GLY A 259 9.18 1.39 -19.09
N LYS A 260 7.85 1.54 -19.01
CA LYS A 260 6.95 1.57 -20.18
C LYS A 260 6.61 2.97 -20.68
N TYR A 261 6.88 4.03 -19.89
CA TYR A 261 6.56 5.40 -20.26
C TYR A 261 7.65 6.06 -21.08
N THR A 262 7.21 6.90 -22.01
CA THR A 262 8.05 7.79 -22.80
C THR A 262 7.53 9.23 -22.67
N ILE A 263 8.30 10.19 -23.21
CA ILE A 263 7.88 11.59 -23.24
C ILE A 263 6.57 11.80 -24.01
N ASP A 264 6.22 10.91 -24.94
CA ASP A 264 5.01 10.99 -25.77
C ASP A 264 3.84 10.21 -25.17
N THR A 265 4.01 9.56 -24.01
CA THR A 265 2.95 8.79 -23.36
C THR A 265 1.73 9.65 -23.09
N LYS A 266 0.57 9.16 -23.49
CA LYS A 266 -0.75 9.73 -23.24
C LYS A 266 -1.63 8.69 -22.58
N PHE A 267 -2.49 9.11 -21.70
CA PHE A 267 -3.44 8.25 -21.00
C PHE A 267 -4.84 8.49 -21.56
N ASP A 268 -5.63 7.41 -21.66
CA ASP A 268 -7.05 7.50 -22.00
C ASP A 268 -7.81 8.30 -20.95
N GLU A 269 -8.90 9.00 -21.33
CA GLU A 269 -9.71 9.80 -20.39
C GLU A 269 -10.31 8.97 -19.25
N SER A 270 -10.56 7.67 -19.49
CA SER A 270 -11.05 6.73 -18.49
C SER A 270 -9.97 6.28 -17.50
N ASP A 271 -8.69 6.48 -17.83
CA ASP A 271 -7.56 6.13 -16.98
C ASP A 271 -7.36 7.21 -15.91
N HIS A 272 -7.23 6.80 -14.65
CA HIS A 272 -7.05 7.77 -13.56
C HIS A 272 -5.76 8.61 -13.69
N ARG A 273 -4.78 8.15 -14.48
CA ARG A 273 -3.53 8.88 -14.75
C ARG A 273 -3.72 10.06 -15.70
N SER A 274 -4.82 10.09 -16.46
CA SER A 274 -5.15 11.21 -17.36
C SER A 274 -5.24 12.57 -16.63
N HIS A 275 -5.52 12.54 -15.33
CA HIS A 275 -5.60 13.73 -14.48
C HIS A 275 -4.24 14.21 -13.94
N ARG A 276 -3.15 13.47 -14.19
CA ARG A 276 -1.82 13.88 -13.76
C ARG A 276 -1.30 15.04 -14.62
N PRO A 277 -0.70 16.08 -14.01
CA PRO A 277 -0.10 17.16 -14.79
C PRO A 277 1.06 16.65 -15.64
N ARG A 278 1.31 17.28 -16.79
CA ARG A 278 2.42 16.90 -17.68
C ARG A 278 3.77 16.89 -16.98
N ALA A 279 3.99 17.82 -16.06
CA ALA A 279 5.18 17.88 -15.23
C ALA A 279 5.47 16.53 -14.52
N TRP A 280 4.44 15.85 -14.02
CA TRP A 280 4.59 14.55 -13.35
C TRP A 280 5.26 13.51 -14.27
N LEU A 281 4.87 13.46 -15.54
CA LEU A 281 5.47 12.51 -16.50
C LEU A 281 6.90 12.91 -16.84
N VAL A 282 7.11 14.20 -17.19
CA VAL A 282 8.42 14.69 -17.65
C VAL A 282 9.48 14.59 -16.54
N GLU A 283 9.15 15.09 -15.36
CA GLU A 283 10.06 15.04 -14.20
C GLU A 283 10.23 13.61 -13.69
N GLY A 284 9.18 12.80 -13.73
CA GLY A 284 9.25 11.39 -13.37
C GLY A 284 10.21 10.61 -14.26
N LEU A 285 10.19 10.80 -15.57
CA LEU A 285 11.13 10.19 -16.50
C LEU A 285 12.58 10.61 -16.21
N GLN A 286 12.84 11.88 -15.90
CA GLN A 286 14.18 12.32 -15.51
C GLN A 286 14.65 11.60 -14.24
N LYS A 287 13.76 11.38 -13.24
CA LYS A 287 14.10 10.61 -12.04
C LYS A 287 14.43 9.16 -12.36
N VAL A 288 13.65 8.53 -13.25
CA VAL A 288 13.92 7.17 -13.73
C VAL A 288 15.31 7.09 -14.37
N ASP A 289 15.65 8.05 -15.25
CA ASP A 289 16.96 8.07 -15.91
C ASP A 289 18.14 8.10 -14.92
N ARG A 290 17.96 8.74 -13.75
CA ARG A 290 18.98 8.76 -12.67
C ARG A 290 19.14 7.39 -12.00
N LEU A 291 18.13 6.53 -12.04
CA LEU A 291 18.18 5.19 -11.46
C LEU A 291 18.72 4.12 -12.44
N LEU A 292 18.64 4.36 -13.75
CA LEU A 292 19.07 3.38 -14.77
C LEU A 292 20.55 2.91 -14.64
N PRO A 293 21.52 3.75 -14.22
CA PRO A 293 22.87 3.26 -13.96
C PRO A 293 22.91 2.11 -12.95
N LEU A 294 22.16 2.24 -11.85
CA LEU A 294 22.08 1.20 -10.82
C LEU A 294 21.37 -0.06 -11.33
N CYS A 295 20.35 0.08 -12.18
CA CYS A 295 19.73 -1.06 -12.86
C CYS A 295 20.75 -1.84 -13.70
N ARG A 296 21.57 -1.13 -14.49
CA ARG A 296 22.62 -1.75 -15.31
C ARG A 296 23.70 -2.44 -14.48
N GLU A 297 24.14 -1.82 -13.39
CA GLU A 297 25.13 -2.41 -12.47
C GLU A 297 24.64 -3.73 -11.89
N ARG A 298 23.33 -3.83 -11.61
CA ARG A 298 22.72 -5.04 -11.03
C ARG A 298 22.16 -6.03 -12.06
N GLY A 299 22.05 -5.64 -13.32
CA GLY A 299 21.45 -6.47 -14.36
C GLY A 299 19.94 -6.71 -14.16
N VAL A 300 19.22 -5.69 -13.63
CA VAL A 300 17.77 -5.76 -13.33
C VAL A 300 17.00 -4.68 -14.07
N SER A 301 15.69 -4.87 -14.24
CA SER A 301 14.80 -3.84 -14.76
C SER A 301 14.57 -2.75 -13.70
N ILE A 302 14.01 -1.60 -14.13
CA ILE A 302 13.63 -0.53 -13.20
C ILE A 302 12.51 -0.97 -12.26
N GLY A 303 11.57 -1.81 -12.74
CA GLY A 303 10.52 -2.40 -11.92
C GLY A 303 11.08 -3.33 -10.84
N GLN A 304 12.04 -4.16 -11.21
CA GLN A 304 12.75 -5.01 -10.25
C GLN A 304 13.57 -4.19 -9.25
N LEU A 305 14.27 -3.14 -9.69
CA LEU A 305 15.03 -2.26 -8.80
C LEU A 305 14.12 -1.64 -7.73
N ALA A 306 12.95 -1.16 -8.13
CA ALA A 306 11.97 -0.59 -7.20
C ALA A 306 11.52 -1.60 -6.13
N LEU A 307 11.31 -2.85 -6.49
CA LEU A 307 10.99 -3.93 -5.55
C LEU A 307 12.17 -4.28 -4.65
N LEU A 308 13.38 -4.40 -5.20
CA LEU A 308 14.59 -4.71 -4.42
C LEU A 308 14.90 -3.62 -3.38
N TRP A 309 14.61 -2.35 -3.70
CA TRP A 309 14.69 -1.25 -2.75
C TRP A 309 13.70 -1.42 -1.59
N LEU A 310 12.46 -1.79 -1.87
CA LEU A 310 11.47 -2.09 -0.83
C LEU A 310 11.87 -3.31 0.02
N TYR A 311 12.40 -4.34 -0.61
CA TYR A 311 12.82 -5.57 0.07
C TYR A 311 14.04 -5.36 0.98
N ALA A 312 14.80 -4.26 0.80
CA ALA A 312 15.89 -3.88 1.71
C ALA A 312 15.39 -3.42 3.09
N HIS A 313 14.09 -3.10 3.21
CA HIS A 313 13.47 -2.70 4.47
C HIS A 313 12.89 -3.91 5.22
N PRO A 314 13.44 -4.30 6.39
CA PRO A 314 12.92 -5.43 7.17
C PRO A 314 11.49 -5.25 7.68
N SER A 315 11.06 -4.01 7.88
CA SER A 315 9.71 -3.66 8.34
C SER A 315 8.63 -3.81 7.24
N ILE A 316 9.01 -3.93 5.97
CA ILE A 316 8.08 -4.16 4.86
C ILE A 316 7.82 -5.65 4.71
N VAL A 317 6.57 -6.07 4.84
CA VAL A 317 6.15 -7.48 4.70
C VAL A 317 5.92 -7.84 3.25
N SER A 318 5.19 -7.00 2.53
CA SER A 318 4.84 -7.26 1.13
C SER A 318 4.69 -5.98 0.32
N ALA A 319 5.12 -6.04 -0.92
CA ALA A 319 4.97 -5.00 -1.92
C ALA A 319 3.86 -5.38 -2.91
N LEU A 320 2.95 -4.44 -3.19
CA LEU A 320 1.78 -4.59 -4.02
C LEU A 320 1.90 -3.72 -5.29
N PRO A 321 2.67 -4.15 -6.29
CA PRO A 321 2.69 -3.46 -7.57
C PRO A 321 1.35 -3.56 -8.29
N ASN A 322 1.11 -2.70 -9.27
CA ASN A 322 0.07 -2.94 -10.24
C ASN A 322 0.51 -4.10 -11.13
N ILE A 323 -0.27 -5.16 -11.11
CA ILE A 323 -0.10 -6.31 -12.01
C ILE A 323 -1.37 -6.39 -12.85
N TYR A 324 -1.21 -6.39 -14.16
CA TYR A 324 -2.30 -6.40 -15.13
C TYR A 324 -2.09 -7.38 -16.29
N ASP A 325 -0.92 -8.06 -16.31
CA ASP A 325 -0.60 -9.12 -17.26
C ASP A 325 0.38 -10.14 -16.66
N GLU A 326 0.54 -11.28 -17.33
CA GLU A 326 1.44 -12.35 -16.91
C GLU A 326 2.91 -11.97 -17.06
N GLU A 327 3.27 -11.10 -18.01
CA GLU A 327 4.64 -10.63 -18.22
C GLU A 327 5.14 -9.88 -16.99
N GLN A 328 4.29 -9.05 -16.40
CA GLN A 328 4.62 -8.35 -15.15
C GLN A 328 4.75 -9.30 -13.96
N ILE A 329 3.94 -10.38 -13.90
CA ILE A 329 4.10 -11.39 -12.86
C ILE A 329 5.48 -12.03 -12.95
N GLU A 330 5.91 -12.40 -14.16
CA GLU A 330 7.22 -12.98 -14.41
C GLU A 330 8.34 -12.01 -14.02
N GLU A 331 8.28 -10.76 -14.51
CA GLU A 331 9.27 -9.74 -14.25
C GLU A 331 9.42 -9.47 -12.75
N PHE A 332 8.30 -9.24 -12.06
CA PHE A 332 8.33 -8.83 -10.66
C PHE A 332 8.64 -10.00 -9.71
N ALA A 333 8.17 -11.21 -10.01
CA ALA A 333 8.52 -12.40 -9.25
C ALA A 333 10.03 -12.72 -9.35
N ALA A 334 10.65 -12.48 -10.50
CA ALA A 334 12.08 -12.64 -10.67
C ALA A 334 12.92 -11.70 -9.80
N ALA A 335 12.38 -10.57 -9.31
CA ALA A 335 13.05 -9.73 -8.33
C ALA A 335 13.42 -10.50 -7.06
N SER A 336 12.63 -11.52 -6.67
CA SER A 336 12.92 -12.35 -5.49
C SER A 336 14.16 -13.27 -5.67
N GLU A 337 14.70 -13.40 -6.87
CA GLU A 337 15.92 -14.16 -7.16
C GLU A 337 17.19 -13.33 -6.90
N HIS A 338 17.07 -12.02 -6.86
CA HIS A 338 18.16 -11.09 -6.57
C HIS A 338 18.19 -10.74 -5.07
N ALA A 339 19.40 -10.47 -4.55
CA ALA A 339 19.54 -9.91 -3.21
C ALA A 339 18.90 -8.51 -3.14
N PRO A 340 18.28 -8.13 -2.03
CA PRO A 340 17.84 -6.75 -1.79
C PRO A 340 18.99 -5.76 -1.98
N LEU A 341 18.71 -4.47 -2.11
CA LEU A 341 19.75 -3.44 -2.17
C LEU A 341 20.56 -3.44 -0.88
N ASN A 342 21.88 -3.28 -1.01
CA ASN A 342 22.76 -3.11 0.14
C ASN A 342 22.77 -1.65 0.64
N ASP A 343 23.45 -1.40 1.77
CA ASP A 343 23.47 -0.10 2.42
C ASP A 343 24.02 1.01 1.51
N ASP A 344 25.07 0.73 0.71
CA ASP A 344 25.66 1.72 -0.21
C ASP A 344 24.68 2.10 -1.33
N GLU A 345 23.95 1.13 -1.87
CA GLU A 345 22.94 1.34 -2.90
C GLU A 345 21.72 2.08 -2.34
N MET A 346 21.30 1.76 -1.12
CA MET A 346 20.25 2.47 -0.42
C MET A 346 20.63 3.92 -0.16
N GLU A 347 21.88 4.19 0.26
CA GLU A 347 22.37 5.55 0.47
C GLU A 347 22.46 6.34 -0.83
N ARG A 348 22.92 5.74 -1.93
CA ARG A 348 22.93 6.40 -3.26
C ARG A 348 21.52 6.85 -3.67
N ILE A 349 20.50 6.00 -3.47
CA ILE A 349 19.11 6.36 -3.77
C ILE A 349 18.63 7.45 -2.80
N HIS A 350 18.99 7.37 -1.53
CA HIS A 350 18.64 8.37 -0.55
C HIS A 350 19.19 9.76 -0.92
N GLU A 351 20.47 9.84 -1.29
CA GLU A 351 21.09 11.08 -1.77
C GLU A 351 20.38 11.65 -3.02
N MET A 352 20.00 10.78 -3.98
CA MET A 352 19.21 11.20 -5.13
C MET A 352 17.87 11.78 -4.70
N TYR A 353 17.16 11.09 -3.79
CA TYR A 353 15.86 11.54 -3.31
C TYR A 353 15.91 12.89 -2.60
N VAL A 354 16.87 13.11 -1.70
CA VAL A 354 17.04 14.36 -0.94
C VAL A 354 17.30 15.56 -1.89
N ARG A 355 18.01 15.33 -3.00
CA ARG A 355 18.24 16.34 -4.05
C ARG A 355 17.12 16.37 -5.11
N ASN A 356 15.98 15.75 -4.86
CA ASN A 356 14.91 15.56 -5.85
C ASN A 356 15.46 15.03 -7.19
N PHE A 357 16.41 14.08 -7.14
CA PHE A 357 17.08 13.47 -8.31
C PHE A 357 17.75 14.48 -9.24
N ASP A 358 18.05 15.68 -8.79
CA ASP A 358 18.59 16.77 -9.59
C ASP A 358 17.80 17.01 -10.90
N VAL A 359 16.45 16.87 -10.84
CA VAL A 359 15.61 17.09 -11.99
C VAL A 359 15.45 18.57 -12.31
N THR A 360 15.37 18.88 -13.59
CA THR A 360 15.00 20.23 -14.06
C THR A 360 13.48 20.35 -14.04
N PRO A 361 12.92 21.33 -13.31
CA PRO A 361 11.48 21.55 -13.28
C PRO A 361 10.92 21.74 -14.69
N TYR A 362 9.82 21.07 -14.98
CA TYR A 362 9.12 21.23 -16.25
C TYR A 362 8.40 22.57 -16.28
N VAL A 363 8.69 23.36 -17.31
CA VAL A 363 7.98 24.59 -17.60
C VAL A 363 7.15 24.38 -18.86
N GLU A 364 5.84 24.50 -18.73
CA GLU A 364 4.94 24.41 -19.88
C GLU A 364 5.19 25.62 -20.80
N GLU A 365 5.58 25.35 -22.04
CA GLU A 365 5.72 26.45 -23.02
C GLU A 365 4.35 27.06 -23.22
N ALA A 366 4.24 28.36 -22.95
CA ALA A 366 3.03 29.08 -23.23
C ALA A 366 2.75 28.97 -24.74
N VAL A 367 1.62 28.35 -25.10
CA VAL A 367 1.16 28.31 -26.47
C VAL A 367 0.86 29.77 -26.88
N VAL A 368 1.74 30.34 -27.69
CA VAL A 368 1.62 31.71 -28.23
C VAL A 368 0.55 31.72 -29.31
#